data_b6b16240761e22982eb36dd6b3196adc
#
_entry.id   b6b16240761e22982eb36dd6b3196adc
#
_cell.length_a   1.000
_cell.length_b   1.000
_cell.length_c   1.000
_cell.angle_alpha   90.00
_cell.angle_beta   90.00
_cell.angle_gamma   90.00
#
_symmetry.space_group_name_H-M   'P 1'
#
loop_
_entity.id
_entity.type
_entity.pdbx_description
1 polymer ?
#
loop_
_entity_poly.entity_id
_entity_poly.type
_entity_poly.pdbx_seq_one_letter_code
_entity_poly.pdbx_strand_id
1 'polypeptide(L)'
;MNLDLNKEFEIIFNKKSDNTYFSPGRINLIGEHTDYNGGHVFPCALSFGTYGLISKRNDNLMRVYSMNFKDFGIIEFNLDNMKNEKIHNWANYPKGVIKILKYHNYKIDFGLDVLFYGNIPNGAGLSSSASIEILMGIILNDVFNLNINRIDLVKMCQEAENKFIGVNCGIMDQFAIGMGKENCAILLDCNTLNYRYSKINMDGYKIVISNTNKKRKLADSKYNERRSECERALKNLKSKLNINTLGELTEDEFNENINLINNNIDKKRAKHAVYENQRVLKAVKALEESDLKLFGKLMIDSHNSLKYENVGKLYEESIGYSPSFYVANISCGAKKLI
;
A
#
# COMPACT_ATOMS: atom_id res chain seq x y z
N MET A 1 15.30 24.14 -7.33
CA MET A 1 16.32 23.87 -6.30
C MET A 1 16.40 22.36 -6.14
N ASN A 2 17.56 21.77 -6.41
CA ASN A 2 17.77 20.37 -6.04
C ASN A 2 17.84 20.31 -4.50
N LEU A 3 16.92 19.61 -3.88
CA LEU A 3 16.87 19.41 -2.43
C LEU A 3 18.03 18.49 -2.04
N ASP A 4 18.95 19.00 -1.24
CA ASP A 4 20.06 18.22 -0.67
C ASP A 4 19.63 17.64 0.69
N LEU A 5 19.17 16.40 0.67
CA LEU A 5 18.68 15.72 1.89
C LEU A 5 19.76 15.51 2.94
N ASN A 6 21.05 15.34 2.54
CA ASN A 6 22.16 15.19 3.49
C ASN A 6 22.38 16.48 4.27
N LYS A 7 22.32 17.61 3.58
CA LYS A 7 22.44 18.93 4.22
C LYS A 7 21.27 19.18 5.18
N GLU A 8 20.04 18.83 4.80
CA GLU A 8 18.88 18.94 5.66
C GLU A 8 19.02 18.04 6.91
N PHE A 9 19.52 16.81 6.73
CA PHE A 9 19.79 15.92 7.85
C PHE A 9 20.79 16.52 8.83
N GLU A 10 21.89 17.08 8.33
CA GLU A 10 22.93 17.72 9.16
C GLU A 10 22.39 18.92 9.92
N ILE A 11 21.55 19.76 9.30
CA ILE A 11 20.89 20.90 9.97
C ILE A 11 19.96 20.41 11.10
N ILE A 12 19.18 19.36 10.90
CA ILE A 12 18.17 18.89 11.87
C ILE A 12 18.81 18.16 13.05
N PHE A 13 19.79 17.29 12.78
CA PHE A 13 20.35 16.38 13.80
C PHE A 13 21.75 16.78 14.28
N ASN A 14 22.34 17.83 13.68
CA ASN A 14 23.71 18.31 13.96
C ASN A 14 24.78 17.22 13.81
N LYS A 15 24.61 16.34 12.82
CA LYS A 15 25.55 15.27 12.42
C LYS A 15 25.25 14.78 11.01
N LYS A 16 26.21 14.11 10.39
CA LYS A 16 26.03 13.51 9.06
C LYS A 16 25.16 12.25 9.14
N SER A 17 24.48 11.95 8.04
CA SER A 17 23.79 10.68 7.87
C SER A 17 24.78 9.56 7.56
N ASP A 18 24.51 8.35 8.06
CA ASP A 18 25.32 7.17 7.78
C ASP A 18 24.90 6.47 6.47
N ASN A 19 23.59 6.42 6.21
CA ASN A 19 23.01 5.74 5.04
C ASN A 19 21.74 6.43 4.55
N THR A 20 21.45 6.20 3.26
CA THR A 20 20.23 6.68 2.59
C THR A 20 19.47 5.51 1.98
N TYR A 21 18.14 5.50 2.15
CA TYR A 21 17.24 4.48 1.66
C TYR A 21 16.09 5.11 0.87
N PHE A 22 15.46 4.30 0.03
CA PHE A 22 14.28 4.70 -0.74
C PHE A 22 13.24 3.60 -0.73
N SER A 23 11.98 3.98 -0.56
CA SER A 23 10.82 3.11 -0.67
C SER A 23 9.81 3.74 -1.61
N PRO A 24 9.39 3.09 -2.69
CA PRO A 24 8.45 3.65 -3.65
C PRO A 24 7.03 3.76 -3.08
N GLY A 25 6.17 4.53 -3.76
CA GLY A 25 4.74 4.33 -3.73
C GLY A 25 4.31 3.24 -4.71
N ARG A 26 3.00 2.97 -4.79
CA ARG A 26 2.44 2.00 -5.74
C ARG A 26 1.19 2.51 -6.43
N ILE A 27 0.89 1.95 -7.59
CA ILE A 27 -0.47 1.91 -8.13
C ILE A 27 -0.92 0.45 -8.25
N ASN A 28 -2.21 0.23 -8.22
CA ASN A 28 -2.82 -1.01 -8.67
C ASN A 28 -3.40 -0.77 -10.07
N LEU A 29 -2.99 -1.57 -11.05
CA LEU A 29 -3.48 -1.42 -12.43
C LEU A 29 -4.90 -1.95 -12.55
N ILE A 30 -5.20 -3.06 -11.85
CA ILE A 30 -6.51 -3.71 -11.79
C ILE A 30 -6.54 -4.67 -10.60
N GLY A 31 -7.72 -4.93 -10.02
CA GLY A 31 -7.87 -5.80 -8.85
C GLY A 31 -8.17 -5.01 -7.57
N GLU A 32 -8.99 -3.97 -7.68
CA GLU A 32 -9.39 -3.18 -6.52
C GLU A 32 -10.29 -3.99 -5.58
N HIS A 33 -9.98 -3.95 -4.28
CA HIS A 33 -10.71 -4.65 -3.22
C HIS A 33 -10.68 -6.18 -3.28
N THR A 34 -9.76 -6.79 -4.03
CA THR A 34 -9.60 -8.24 -4.09
C THR A 34 -8.59 -8.78 -3.07
N ASP A 35 -7.64 -7.96 -2.63
CA ASP A 35 -6.53 -8.35 -1.75
C ASP A 35 -6.99 -8.92 -0.39
N TYR A 36 -7.90 -8.27 0.30
CA TYR A 36 -8.45 -8.77 1.57
C TYR A 36 -9.57 -9.80 1.39
N ASN A 37 -9.95 -10.09 0.15
CA ASN A 37 -10.90 -11.13 -0.24
C ASN A 37 -10.21 -12.40 -0.78
N GLY A 38 -8.88 -12.50 -0.67
CA GLY A 38 -8.10 -13.65 -1.14
C GLY A 38 -8.05 -13.79 -2.66
N GLY A 39 -8.26 -12.70 -3.40
CA GLY A 39 -8.17 -12.67 -4.85
C GLY A 39 -6.81 -12.17 -5.35
N HIS A 40 -6.71 -12.02 -6.66
CA HIS A 40 -5.53 -11.51 -7.34
C HIS A 40 -5.54 -9.99 -7.44
N VAL A 41 -4.35 -9.39 -7.40
CA VAL A 41 -4.09 -7.98 -7.67
C VAL A 41 -2.97 -7.84 -8.70
N PHE A 42 -2.91 -6.68 -9.36
CA PHE A 42 -1.88 -6.42 -10.38
C PHE A 42 -1.23 -5.05 -10.19
N PRO A 43 -0.55 -4.82 -9.05
CA PRO A 43 0.11 -3.56 -8.77
C PRO A 43 1.51 -3.45 -9.38
N CYS A 44 2.01 -2.21 -9.45
CA CYS A 44 3.42 -1.92 -9.70
C CYS A 44 3.95 -0.80 -8.80
N ALA A 45 5.24 -0.82 -8.52
CA ALA A 45 5.95 0.24 -7.82
C ALA A 45 6.19 1.45 -8.73
N LEU A 46 6.18 2.64 -8.16
CA LEU A 46 6.33 3.91 -8.88
C LEU A 46 7.68 4.59 -8.62
N SER A 47 8.04 5.53 -9.48
CA SER A 47 9.22 6.39 -9.29
C SER A 47 9.06 7.43 -8.17
N PHE A 48 7.84 7.71 -7.72
CA PHE A 48 7.57 8.49 -6.51
C PHE A 48 7.70 7.60 -5.27
N GLY A 49 8.27 8.14 -4.18
CA GLY A 49 8.46 7.35 -2.96
C GLY A 49 8.86 8.20 -1.77
N THR A 50 9.30 7.52 -0.73
CA THR A 50 9.78 8.10 0.52
C THR A 50 11.28 7.78 0.66
N TYR A 51 12.07 8.80 0.92
CA TYR A 51 13.49 8.71 1.27
C TYR A 51 13.63 8.68 2.79
N GLY A 52 14.59 7.89 3.28
CA GLY A 52 14.99 7.83 4.68
C GLY A 52 16.49 7.97 4.81
N LEU A 53 16.93 8.99 5.52
CA LEU A 53 18.33 9.16 5.91
C LEU A 53 18.47 8.84 7.39
N ILE A 54 19.50 8.10 7.75
CA ILE A 54 19.67 7.65 9.13
C ILE A 54 21.04 7.95 9.68
N SER A 55 21.13 8.05 11.00
CA SER A 55 22.38 7.84 11.71
C SER A 55 22.15 7.11 13.03
N LYS A 56 23.14 6.30 13.42
CA LYS A 56 23.10 5.52 14.64
C LYS A 56 23.22 6.39 15.88
N ARG A 57 22.58 5.96 16.97
CA ARG A 57 22.69 6.54 18.29
C ARG A 57 23.31 5.53 19.27
N ASN A 58 23.77 6.02 20.41
CA ASN A 58 24.35 5.19 21.47
C ASN A 58 23.39 4.98 22.65
N ASP A 59 22.11 5.33 22.46
CA ASP A 59 21.02 5.19 23.42
C ASP A 59 19.86 4.42 22.79
N ASN A 60 18.76 4.21 23.52
CA ASN A 60 17.56 3.53 23.04
C ASN A 60 16.46 4.49 22.55
N LEU A 61 16.83 5.74 22.21
CA LEU A 61 15.91 6.77 21.77
C LEU A 61 15.83 6.84 20.24
N MET A 62 14.62 6.76 19.68
CA MET A 62 14.33 7.07 18.28
C MET A 62 13.99 8.54 18.16
N ARG A 63 14.67 9.24 17.27
CA ARG A 63 14.30 10.62 16.88
C ARG A 63 13.97 10.62 15.40
N VAL A 64 12.75 10.99 15.07
CA VAL A 64 12.26 10.98 13.68
C VAL A 64 11.79 12.39 13.29
N TYR A 65 12.14 12.81 12.09
CA TYR A 65 11.73 14.08 11.52
C TYR A 65 11.22 13.88 10.10
N SER A 66 10.13 14.58 9.74
CA SER A 66 9.61 14.55 8.38
C SER A 66 9.65 15.94 7.75
N MET A 67 10.31 16.02 6.59
CA MET A 67 10.31 17.25 5.80
C MET A 67 8.95 17.62 5.20
N ASN A 68 8.04 16.64 5.11
CA ASN A 68 6.67 16.87 4.66
C ASN A 68 5.75 17.40 5.78
N PHE A 69 6.13 17.20 7.04
CA PHE A 69 5.36 17.55 8.25
C PHE A 69 6.21 18.34 9.24
N LYS A 70 6.86 19.40 8.77
CA LYS A 70 7.82 20.21 9.55
C LYS A 70 7.26 20.77 10.86
N ASP A 71 5.97 21.07 10.91
CA ASP A 71 5.29 21.63 12.07
C ASP A 71 5.31 20.71 13.30
N PHE A 72 5.51 19.39 13.10
CA PHE A 72 5.66 18.44 14.21
C PHE A 72 7.06 18.47 14.84
N GLY A 73 8.04 19.08 14.20
CA GLY A 73 9.43 19.05 14.65
C GLY A 73 10.01 17.63 14.71
N ILE A 74 11.01 17.45 15.58
CA ILE A 74 11.56 16.12 15.88
C ILE A 74 10.60 15.41 16.85
N ILE A 75 10.13 14.23 16.45
CA ILE A 75 9.32 13.37 17.31
C ILE A 75 10.26 12.32 17.93
N GLU A 76 10.22 12.23 19.25
CA GLU A 76 11.06 11.32 20.03
C GLU A 76 10.23 10.23 20.70
N PHE A 77 10.73 9.00 20.71
CA PHE A 77 10.14 7.90 21.46
C PHE A 77 11.18 6.84 21.83
N ASN A 78 10.98 6.21 22.98
CA ASN A 78 11.88 5.19 23.50
C ASN A 78 11.52 3.79 22.95
N LEU A 79 12.50 2.98 22.61
CA LEU A 79 12.36 1.61 22.12
C LEU A 79 11.72 0.64 23.13
N ASP A 80 11.73 0.98 24.43
CA ASP A 80 11.15 0.14 25.48
C ASP A 80 9.67 0.43 25.75
N ASN A 81 9.17 1.61 25.32
CA ASN A 81 7.80 2.00 25.57
C ASN A 81 7.12 2.59 24.30
N MET A 82 6.81 1.71 23.36
CA MET A 82 6.18 2.12 22.11
C MET A 82 4.66 1.93 22.15
N LYS A 83 3.93 3.04 22.12
CA LYS A 83 2.46 3.10 22.04
C LYS A 83 2.03 3.92 20.82
N ASN A 84 0.86 3.63 20.29
CA ASN A 84 0.22 4.50 19.31
C ASN A 84 -0.28 5.75 20.03
N GLU A 85 0.24 6.93 19.68
CA GLU A 85 -0.06 8.19 20.30
C GLU A 85 -0.52 9.19 19.25
N LYS A 86 -1.70 9.77 19.43
CA LYS A 86 -2.27 10.72 18.45
C LYS A 86 -1.34 11.90 18.16
N ILE A 87 -0.59 12.37 19.15
CA ILE A 87 0.34 13.48 18.99
C ILE A 87 1.50 13.15 18.05
N HIS A 88 1.88 11.88 17.93
CA HIS A 88 2.94 11.42 17.02
C HIS A 88 2.49 11.31 15.57
N ASN A 89 1.19 11.37 15.29
CA ASN A 89 0.60 11.40 13.95
C ASN A 89 1.26 10.38 12.99
N TRP A 90 1.93 10.88 11.93
CA TRP A 90 2.62 10.07 10.91
C TRP A 90 3.74 9.17 11.48
N ALA A 91 4.37 9.57 12.58
CA ALA A 91 5.46 8.79 13.19
C ALA A 91 4.98 7.47 13.84
N ASN A 92 3.67 7.30 14.01
CA ASN A 92 3.12 6.02 14.45
C ASN A 92 3.35 4.89 13.44
N TYR A 93 3.42 5.16 12.13
CA TYR A 93 3.70 4.14 11.12
C TYR A 93 5.09 3.49 11.30
N PRO A 94 6.21 4.23 11.26
CA PRO A 94 7.53 3.65 11.53
C PRO A 94 7.64 3.09 12.95
N LYS A 95 7.01 3.70 13.97
CA LYS A 95 6.95 3.17 15.33
C LYS A 95 6.25 1.80 15.39
N GLY A 96 5.17 1.62 14.64
CA GLY A 96 4.44 0.35 14.52
C GLY A 96 5.33 -0.76 13.98
N VAL A 97 6.11 -0.48 12.94
CA VAL A 97 7.06 -1.45 12.35
C VAL A 97 8.10 -1.89 13.39
N ILE A 98 8.71 -0.95 14.12
CA ILE A 98 9.66 -1.28 15.19
C ILE A 98 8.99 -2.17 16.25
N LYS A 99 7.77 -1.81 16.66
CA LYS A 99 7.02 -2.57 17.68
C LYS A 99 6.75 -4.01 17.24
N ILE A 100 6.34 -4.21 15.98
CA ILE A 100 6.05 -5.55 15.44
C ILE A 100 7.34 -6.37 15.28
N LEU A 101 8.44 -5.80 14.79
CA LEU A 101 9.70 -6.50 14.71
C LEU A 101 10.18 -6.96 16.11
N LYS A 102 10.10 -6.10 17.13
CA LYS A 102 10.41 -6.49 18.52
C LYS A 102 9.46 -7.56 19.05
N TYR A 103 8.18 -7.51 18.69
CA TYR A 103 7.20 -8.55 19.06
C TYR A 103 7.56 -9.92 18.45
N HIS A 104 8.14 -9.94 17.24
CA HIS A 104 8.69 -11.13 16.60
C HIS A 104 10.13 -11.47 17.06
N ASN A 105 10.57 -10.92 18.20
CA ASN A 105 11.86 -11.17 18.85
C ASN A 105 13.10 -10.72 18.06
N TYR A 106 12.96 -9.82 17.09
CA TYR A 106 14.12 -9.19 16.46
C TYR A 106 14.75 -8.17 17.40
N LYS A 107 16.08 -8.22 17.50
CA LYS A 107 16.84 -7.30 18.37
C LYS A 107 16.98 -5.94 17.70
N ILE A 108 16.43 -4.94 18.36
CA ILE A 108 16.59 -3.51 18.03
C ILE A 108 17.01 -2.88 19.35
N ASP A 109 18.31 -2.74 19.56
CA ASP A 109 18.93 -2.46 20.86
C ASP A 109 19.58 -1.08 20.96
N PHE A 110 19.55 -0.28 19.91
CA PHE A 110 19.94 1.13 19.95
C PHE A 110 19.00 1.99 19.07
N GLY A 111 18.98 3.28 19.37
CA GLY A 111 18.14 4.24 18.66
C GLY A 111 18.75 4.72 17.35
N LEU A 112 17.93 5.40 16.57
CA LEU A 112 18.31 6.04 15.31
C LEU A 112 17.80 7.47 15.28
N ASP A 113 18.54 8.36 14.64
CA ASP A 113 18.01 9.58 14.08
C ASP A 113 17.58 9.29 12.64
N VAL A 114 16.34 9.62 12.28
CA VAL A 114 15.80 9.33 10.94
C VAL A 114 15.11 10.56 10.37
N LEU A 115 15.57 11.01 9.21
CA LEU A 115 14.91 12.02 8.40
C LEU A 115 14.10 11.34 7.30
N PHE A 116 12.83 11.65 7.21
CA PHE A 116 11.94 11.21 6.15
C PHE A 116 11.61 12.36 5.19
N TYR A 117 11.65 12.06 3.89
CA TYR A 117 11.17 12.95 2.84
C TYR A 117 10.42 12.16 1.78
N GLY A 118 9.16 12.49 1.54
CA GLY A 118 8.33 11.88 0.51
C GLY A 118 8.07 12.85 -0.65
N ASN A 119 8.24 12.37 -1.88
CA ASN A 119 7.78 13.05 -3.09
C ASN A 119 6.49 12.41 -3.67
N ILE A 120 5.85 11.52 -2.90
CA ILE A 120 4.53 10.98 -3.23
C ILE A 120 3.51 12.12 -3.15
N PRO A 121 2.72 12.38 -4.21
CA PRO A 121 1.67 13.39 -4.15
C PRO A 121 0.67 13.15 -3.02
N ASN A 122 0.48 14.15 -2.17
CA ASN A 122 -0.40 14.04 -1.00
C ASN A 122 -1.84 13.70 -1.39
N GLY A 123 -2.41 12.70 -0.74
CA GLY A 123 -3.81 12.32 -0.95
C GLY A 123 -4.12 11.62 -2.27
N ALA A 124 -3.12 11.34 -3.10
CA ALA A 124 -3.29 10.66 -4.39
C ALA A 124 -3.61 9.16 -4.31
N GLY A 125 -3.57 8.56 -3.11
CA GLY A 125 -3.86 7.13 -2.95
C GLY A 125 -2.72 6.20 -3.36
N LEU A 126 -1.49 6.70 -3.35
CA LEU A 126 -0.30 5.97 -3.79
C LEU A 126 0.45 5.27 -2.64
N SER A 127 -0.25 5.02 -1.53
CA SER A 127 0.23 4.24 -0.36
C SER A 127 1.47 4.81 0.32
N SER A 128 1.41 6.08 0.70
CA SER A 128 2.48 6.70 1.49
C SER A 128 2.68 6.04 2.86
N SER A 129 1.62 5.48 3.48
CA SER A 129 1.69 4.70 4.73
C SER A 129 2.54 3.45 4.55
N ALA A 130 2.21 2.60 3.58
CA ALA A 130 2.99 1.39 3.30
C ALA A 130 4.42 1.72 2.83
N SER A 131 4.62 2.86 2.12
CA SER A 131 5.94 3.33 1.72
C SER A 131 6.85 3.61 2.92
N ILE A 132 6.37 4.34 3.92
CA ILE A 132 7.16 4.65 5.13
C ILE A 132 7.34 3.41 6.02
N GLU A 133 6.35 2.50 6.07
CA GLU A 133 6.46 1.24 6.81
C GLU A 133 7.53 0.33 6.23
N ILE A 134 7.49 0.07 4.91
CA ILE A 134 8.50 -0.74 4.22
C ILE A 134 9.87 -0.08 4.30
N LEU A 135 9.94 1.25 4.16
CA LEU A 135 11.18 2.00 4.33
C LEU A 135 11.80 1.73 5.70
N MET A 136 11.01 1.88 6.77
CA MET A 136 11.50 1.63 8.13
C MET A 136 11.90 0.17 8.33
N GLY A 137 11.12 -0.76 7.79
CA GLY A 137 11.45 -2.19 7.85
C GLY A 137 12.81 -2.51 7.20
N ILE A 138 13.10 -1.92 6.03
CA ILE A 138 14.38 -2.12 5.33
C ILE A 138 15.53 -1.48 6.11
N ILE A 139 15.35 -0.26 6.62
CA ILE A 139 16.33 0.41 7.46
C ILE A 139 16.71 -0.48 8.64
N LEU A 140 15.72 -1.00 9.38
CA LEU A 140 15.97 -1.85 10.54
C LEU A 140 16.62 -3.17 10.15
N ASN A 141 16.15 -3.79 9.07
CA ASN A 141 16.72 -5.06 8.59
C ASN A 141 18.22 -4.93 8.24
N ASP A 142 18.59 -3.82 7.58
CA ASP A 142 20.00 -3.54 7.22
C ASP A 142 20.84 -3.13 8.43
N VAL A 143 20.39 -2.13 9.20
CA VAL A 143 21.16 -1.54 10.31
C VAL A 143 21.46 -2.53 11.45
N PHE A 144 20.49 -3.40 11.74
CA PHE A 144 20.60 -4.40 12.82
C PHE A 144 20.95 -5.79 12.31
N ASN A 145 21.23 -5.97 11.00
CA ASN A 145 21.56 -7.26 10.37
C ASN A 145 20.55 -8.36 10.73
N LEU A 146 19.24 -8.04 10.65
CA LEU A 146 18.19 -8.93 11.12
C LEU A 146 17.98 -10.15 10.21
N ASN A 147 18.50 -10.11 8.97
CA ASN A 147 18.41 -11.17 7.97
C ASN A 147 16.96 -11.63 7.67
N ILE A 148 16.02 -10.72 7.75
CA ILE A 148 14.61 -10.98 7.43
C ILE A 148 14.46 -11.07 5.92
N ASN A 149 13.88 -12.16 5.42
CA ASN A 149 13.55 -12.21 4.01
C ASN A 149 12.46 -11.20 3.64
N ARG A 150 12.42 -10.78 2.37
CA ARG A 150 11.59 -9.65 1.95
C ARG A 150 10.08 -9.89 2.13
N ILE A 151 9.60 -11.10 1.92
CA ILE A 151 8.18 -11.42 2.06
C ILE A 151 7.76 -11.37 3.53
N ASP A 152 8.58 -11.88 4.44
CA ASP A 152 8.27 -11.82 5.87
C ASP A 152 8.33 -10.37 6.39
N LEU A 153 9.27 -9.56 5.88
CA LEU A 153 9.31 -8.13 6.20
C LEU A 153 8.03 -7.42 5.75
N VAL A 154 7.56 -7.72 4.52
CA VAL A 154 6.30 -7.19 3.97
C VAL A 154 5.11 -7.56 4.86
N LYS A 155 5.01 -8.83 5.30
CA LYS A 155 3.95 -9.29 6.22
C LYS A 155 3.99 -8.54 7.56
N MET A 156 5.18 -8.35 8.13
CA MET A 156 5.33 -7.63 9.40
C MET A 156 4.99 -6.13 9.28
N CYS A 157 5.27 -5.50 8.13
CA CYS A 157 4.84 -4.12 7.87
C CYS A 157 3.30 -4.04 7.76
N GLN A 158 2.65 -4.96 7.05
CA GLN A 158 1.19 -5.05 7.03
C GLN A 158 0.62 -5.31 8.44
N GLU A 159 1.24 -6.18 9.23
CA GLU A 159 0.84 -6.43 10.61
C GLU A 159 0.92 -5.16 11.47
N ALA A 160 1.92 -4.30 11.24
CA ALA A 160 2.04 -3.01 11.91
C ALA A 160 0.87 -2.08 11.56
N GLU A 161 0.48 -1.98 10.30
CA GLU A 161 -0.69 -1.18 9.89
C GLU A 161 -1.97 -1.73 10.49
N ASN A 162 -2.17 -3.06 10.48
CA ASN A 162 -3.38 -3.68 11.00
C ASN A 162 -3.47 -3.64 12.53
N LYS A 163 -2.42 -4.04 13.26
CA LYS A 163 -2.47 -4.22 14.71
C LYS A 163 -2.07 -2.96 15.50
N PHE A 164 -1.16 -2.15 14.98
CA PHE A 164 -0.67 -0.98 15.71
C PHE A 164 -1.37 0.31 15.27
N ILE A 165 -1.59 0.51 13.98
CA ILE A 165 -2.33 1.69 13.46
C ILE A 165 -3.83 1.46 13.55
N GLY A 166 -4.31 0.23 13.33
CA GLY A 166 -5.73 -0.14 13.39
C GLY A 166 -6.48 -0.01 12.06
N VAL A 167 -5.77 -0.01 10.94
CA VAL A 167 -6.34 -0.03 9.59
C VAL A 167 -6.31 -1.47 9.07
N ASN A 168 -7.47 -2.08 8.85
CA ASN A 168 -7.57 -3.47 8.38
C ASN A 168 -7.29 -3.59 6.88
N CYS A 169 -6.07 -3.23 6.44
CA CYS A 169 -5.67 -3.32 5.04
C CYS A 169 -5.37 -4.76 4.59
N GLY A 170 -5.48 -5.02 3.26
CA GLY A 170 -4.90 -6.20 2.62
C GLY A 170 -3.38 -6.06 2.48
N ILE A 171 -2.74 -7.05 1.83
CA ILE A 171 -1.26 -7.09 1.73
C ILE A 171 -0.72 -6.36 0.49
N MET A 172 -1.59 -6.00 -0.44
CA MET A 172 -1.20 -5.50 -1.76
C MET A 172 -0.19 -4.34 -1.70
N ASP A 173 -0.43 -3.37 -0.84
CA ASP A 173 0.36 -2.14 -0.79
C ASP A 173 1.80 -2.41 -0.37
N GLN A 174 1.97 -3.07 0.77
CA GLN A 174 3.29 -3.43 1.28
C GLN A 174 4.00 -4.42 0.35
N PHE A 175 3.25 -5.34 -0.28
CA PHE A 175 3.83 -6.31 -1.21
C PHE A 175 4.35 -5.63 -2.48
N ALA A 176 3.55 -4.76 -3.10
CA ALA A 176 3.96 -4.04 -4.30
C ALA A 176 5.19 -3.16 -4.07
N ILE A 177 5.25 -2.49 -2.92
CA ILE A 177 6.35 -1.61 -2.53
C ILE A 177 7.61 -2.41 -2.17
N GLY A 178 7.44 -3.49 -1.42
CA GLY A 178 8.56 -4.33 -0.99
C GLY A 178 9.18 -5.17 -2.12
N MET A 179 8.34 -5.68 -3.02
CA MET A 179 8.70 -6.64 -4.07
C MET A 179 8.77 -6.04 -5.47
N GLY A 180 8.54 -4.73 -5.64
CA GLY A 180 8.53 -4.06 -6.94
C GLY A 180 9.78 -4.34 -7.78
N LYS A 181 9.59 -4.47 -9.09
CA LYS A 181 10.65 -4.67 -10.07
C LYS A 181 10.48 -3.68 -11.22
N GLU A 182 11.59 -3.12 -11.67
CA GLU A 182 11.60 -2.13 -12.76
C GLU A 182 10.92 -2.68 -14.01
N ASN A 183 10.06 -1.87 -14.62
CA ASN A 183 9.28 -2.19 -15.81
C ASN A 183 8.39 -3.46 -15.68
N CYS A 184 8.01 -3.81 -14.44
CA CYS A 184 7.14 -4.95 -14.19
C CYS A 184 5.98 -4.58 -13.26
N ALA A 185 4.81 -5.17 -13.51
CA ALA A 185 3.79 -5.33 -12.49
C ALA A 185 3.86 -6.72 -11.86
N ILE A 186 3.22 -6.87 -10.72
CA ILE A 186 3.21 -8.09 -9.94
C ILE A 186 1.80 -8.68 -10.02
N LEU A 187 1.63 -9.84 -10.67
CA LEU A 187 0.44 -10.65 -10.43
C LEU A 187 0.64 -11.37 -9.10
N LEU A 188 -0.13 -10.97 -8.10
CA LEU A 188 -0.10 -11.53 -6.76
C LEU A 188 -1.42 -12.21 -6.45
N ASP A 189 -1.37 -13.47 -6.06
CA ASP A 189 -2.45 -14.16 -5.37
C ASP A 189 -2.38 -13.81 -3.87
N CYS A 190 -3.32 -13.02 -3.38
CA CYS A 190 -3.31 -12.55 -1.99
C CYS A 190 -3.70 -13.63 -0.97
N ASN A 191 -4.21 -14.78 -1.42
CA ASN A 191 -4.53 -15.92 -0.56
C ASN A 191 -3.28 -16.75 -0.23
N THR A 192 -2.47 -17.05 -1.25
CA THR A 192 -1.29 -17.93 -1.12
C THR A 192 0.03 -17.17 -1.06
N LEU A 193 0.04 -15.90 -1.43
CA LEU A 193 1.21 -15.05 -1.68
C LEU A 193 2.11 -15.56 -2.80
N ASN A 194 1.60 -16.45 -3.65
CA ASN A 194 2.26 -16.78 -4.91
C ASN A 194 2.22 -15.57 -5.83
N TYR A 195 3.34 -15.26 -6.43
CA TYR A 195 3.43 -14.11 -7.31
C TYR A 195 4.33 -14.37 -8.51
N ARG A 196 4.10 -13.62 -9.56
CA ARG A 196 5.00 -13.54 -10.71
C ARG A 196 5.06 -12.11 -11.25
N TYR A 197 6.20 -11.78 -11.85
CA TYR A 197 6.34 -10.52 -12.56
C TYR A 197 5.81 -10.65 -13.98
N SER A 198 5.01 -9.69 -14.38
CA SER A 198 4.61 -9.49 -15.77
C SER A 198 5.28 -8.22 -16.28
N LYS A 199 6.06 -8.36 -17.35
CA LYS A 199 6.75 -7.23 -17.96
C LYS A 199 5.73 -6.31 -18.64
N ILE A 200 5.84 -5.01 -18.35
CA ILE A 200 4.99 -3.99 -18.96
C ILE A 200 5.83 -3.23 -19.99
N ASN A 201 5.47 -3.38 -21.25
CA ASN A 201 6.00 -2.52 -22.30
C ASN A 201 5.12 -1.27 -22.40
N MET A 202 5.70 -0.11 -22.04
CA MET A 202 5.01 1.18 -22.05
C MET A 202 5.41 2.06 -23.24
N ASP A 203 5.99 1.47 -24.32
CA ASP A 203 6.39 2.24 -25.49
C ASP A 203 5.21 3.03 -26.07
N GLY A 204 5.34 4.34 -26.08
CA GLY A 204 4.28 5.27 -26.51
C GLY A 204 3.18 5.55 -25.46
N TYR A 205 3.23 4.93 -24.28
CA TYR A 205 2.26 5.14 -23.20
C TYR A 205 2.89 5.71 -21.94
N LYS A 206 2.09 6.35 -21.10
CA LYS A 206 2.50 6.87 -19.80
C LYS A 206 1.43 6.57 -18.76
N ILE A 207 1.88 6.36 -17.53
CA ILE A 207 0.99 6.30 -16.37
C ILE A 207 0.71 7.73 -15.94
N VAL A 208 -0.56 8.13 -16.03
CA VAL A 208 -1.03 9.44 -15.56
C VAL A 208 -1.89 9.24 -14.33
N ILE A 209 -1.49 9.87 -13.24
CA ILE A 209 -2.21 9.85 -11.96
C ILE A 209 -3.01 11.14 -11.86
N SER A 210 -4.34 11.02 -11.80
CA SER A 210 -5.24 12.13 -11.54
C SER A 210 -5.58 12.17 -10.04
N ASN A 211 -5.04 13.14 -9.33
CA ASN A 211 -5.36 13.35 -7.94
C ASN A 211 -6.54 14.30 -7.81
N THR A 212 -7.60 13.84 -7.22
CA THR A 212 -8.82 14.64 -6.96
C THR A 212 -8.63 15.69 -5.87
N ASN A 213 -7.49 15.71 -5.17
CA ASN A 213 -7.16 16.62 -4.06
C ASN A 213 -8.16 16.58 -2.88
N LYS A 214 -9.06 15.59 -2.85
CA LYS A 214 -10.02 15.40 -1.75
C LYS A 214 -9.31 14.92 -0.49
N LYS A 215 -9.41 15.68 0.60
CA LYS A 215 -8.87 15.27 1.90
C LYS A 215 -9.59 14.02 2.43
N ARG A 216 -8.84 12.95 2.73
CA ARG A 216 -9.36 11.64 3.14
C ARG A 216 -9.54 11.52 4.66
N LYS A 217 -10.36 12.37 5.29
CA LYS A 217 -10.66 12.22 6.74
C LYS A 217 -11.63 11.07 7.08
N LEU A 218 -12.31 10.50 6.08
CA LEU A 218 -13.31 9.43 6.25
C LEU A 218 -12.98 8.14 5.45
N ALA A 219 -11.82 8.07 4.78
CA ALA A 219 -11.47 6.93 3.92
C ALA A 219 -11.33 5.63 4.74
N ASP A 220 -10.73 5.70 5.92
CA ASP A 220 -10.50 4.54 6.77
C ASP A 220 -11.81 3.89 7.23
N SER A 221 -12.84 4.69 7.57
CA SER A 221 -14.15 4.17 7.96
C SER A 221 -14.86 3.46 6.80
N LYS A 222 -14.81 4.03 5.59
CA LYS A 222 -15.45 3.44 4.40
C LYS A 222 -14.73 2.20 3.89
N TYR A 223 -13.41 2.15 4.01
CA TYR A 223 -12.63 0.97 3.68
C TYR A 223 -12.99 -0.21 4.60
N ASN A 224 -12.98 0.02 5.91
CA ASN A 224 -13.34 -0.98 6.91
C ASN A 224 -14.82 -1.43 6.75
N GLU A 225 -15.74 -0.50 6.42
CA GLU A 225 -17.14 -0.81 6.12
C GLU A 225 -17.25 -1.78 4.93
N ARG A 226 -16.57 -1.48 3.80
CA ARG A 226 -16.57 -2.36 2.61
C ARG A 226 -16.01 -3.75 2.92
N ARG A 227 -14.94 -3.81 3.69
CA ARG A 227 -14.37 -5.09 4.11
C ARG A 227 -15.38 -5.89 4.94
N SER A 228 -16.04 -5.28 5.92
CA SER A 228 -17.09 -5.93 6.73
C SER A 228 -18.28 -6.40 5.88
N GLU A 229 -18.64 -5.66 4.82
CA GLU A 229 -19.68 -6.06 3.87
C GLU A 229 -19.30 -7.34 3.12
N CYS A 230 -18.06 -7.45 2.64
CA CYS A 230 -17.54 -8.66 2.02
C CYS A 230 -17.46 -9.83 2.99
N GLU A 231 -17.03 -9.61 4.24
CA GLU A 231 -16.95 -10.64 5.28
C GLU A 231 -18.33 -11.20 5.64
N ARG A 232 -19.36 -10.35 5.71
CA ARG A 232 -20.75 -10.80 5.91
C ARG A 232 -21.25 -11.64 4.72
N ALA A 233 -20.97 -11.21 3.50
CA ALA A 233 -21.32 -11.97 2.30
C ALA A 233 -20.64 -13.35 2.29
N LEU A 234 -19.35 -13.40 2.58
CA LEU A 234 -18.59 -14.65 2.69
C LEU A 234 -19.20 -15.57 3.76
N LYS A 235 -19.55 -15.03 4.94
CA LYS A 235 -20.20 -15.80 5.99
C LYS A 235 -21.51 -16.43 5.52
N ASN A 236 -22.32 -15.71 4.76
CA ASN A 236 -23.56 -16.24 4.19
C ASN A 236 -23.28 -17.37 3.18
N LEU A 237 -22.32 -17.19 2.28
CA LEU A 237 -21.93 -18.20 1.27
C LEU A 237 -21.37 -19.48 1.91
N LYS A 238 -20.62 -19.36 3.00
CA LYS A 238 -20.08 -20.48 3.79
C LYS A 238 -21.16 -21.39 4.41
N SER A 239 -22.41 -20.96 4.46
CA SER A 239 -23.50 -21.82 4.92
C SER A 239 -23.74 -23.03 4.01
N LYS A 240 -23.31 -22.94 2.73
CA LYS A 240 -23.49 -23.99 1.73
C LYS A 240 -22.18 -24.36 1.03
N LEU A 241 -21.26 -23.42 0.89
CA LEU A 241 -20.02 -23.60 0.12
C LEU A 241 -18.84 -23.83 1.08
N ASN A 242 -17.94 -24.74 0.70
CA ASN A 242 -16.70 -24.98 1.42
C ASN A 242 -15.58 -24.08 0.85
N ILE A 243 -15.63 -22.79 1.16
CA ILE A 243 -14.67 -21.76 0.72
C ILE A 243 -14.11 -21.01 1.92
N ASN A 244 -12.92 -20.48 1.81
CA ASN A 244 -12.31 -19.64 2.84
C ASN A 244 -12.37 -18.15 2.50
N THR A 245 -12.33 -17.82 1.22
CA THR A 245 -12.32 -16.45 0.69
C THR A 245 -13.24 -16.31 -0.52
N LEU A 246 -13.64 -15.09 -0.85
CA LEU A 246 -14.44 -14.81 -2.05
C LEU A 246 -13.62 -15.05 -3.36
N GLY A 247 -12.30 -14.91 -3.29
CA GLY A 247 -11.39 -15.13 -4.43
C GLY A 247 -11.34 -16.59 -4.90
N GLU A 248 -11.81 -17.54 -4.09
CA GLU A 248 -11.89 -18.95 -4.49
C GLU A 248 -13.05 -19.24 -5.45
N LEU A 249 -14.03 -18.32 -5.55
CA LEU A 249 -15.22 -18.53 -6.38
C LEU A 249 -15.00 -18.12 -7.83
N THR A 250 -15.55 -18.93 -8.73
CA THR A 250 -15.82 -18.54 -10.12
C THR A 250 -17.05 -17.62 -10.21
N GLU A 251 -17.23 -16.95 -11.34
CA GLU A 251 -18.41 -16.11 -11.61
C GLU A 251 -19.69 -16.97 -11.58
N ASP A 252 -19.64 -18.19 -12.14
CA ASP A 252 -20.80 -19.12 -12.21
C ASP A 252 -21.19 -19.63 -10.83
N GLU A 253 -20.23 -20.12 -10.03
CA GLU A 253 -20.49 -20.57 -8.66
C GLU A 253 -21.05 -19.45 -7.79
N PHE A 254 -20.57 -18.22 -7.96
CA PHE A 254 -21.13 -17.07 -7.25
C PHE A 254 -22.57 -16.79 -7.66
N ASN A 255 -22.86 -16.78 -8.98
CA ASN A 255 -24.20 -16.49 -9.50
C ASN A 255 -25.24 -17.54 -9.04
N GLU A 256 -24.87 -18.82 -9.03
CA GLU A 256 -25.72 -19.90 -8.53
C GLU A 256 -26.07 -19.76 -7.04
N ASN A 257 -25.17 -19.16 -6.26
CA ASN A 257 -25.28 -19.07 -4.80
C ASN A 257 -25.55 -17.64 -4.26
N ILE A 258 -25.69 -16.64 -5.11
CA ILE A 258 -25.89 -15.23 -4.74
C ILE A 258 -27.12 -15.02 -3.83
N ASN A 259 -28.12 -15.88 -3.95
CA ASN A 259 -29.36 -15.82 -3.15
C ASN A 259 -29.14 -16.16 -1.67
N LEU A 260 -28.00 -16.79 -1.31
CA LEU A 260 -27.60 -17.02 0.08
C LEU A 260 -27.24 -15.71 0.81
N ILE A 261 -26.84 -14.69 0.07
CA ILE A 261 -26.51 -13.39 0.67
C ILE A 261 -27.79 -12.58 0.81
N ASN A 262 -28.16 -12.24 2.04
CA ASN A 262 -29.44 -11.56 2.33
C ASN A 262 -29.42 -10.07 1.99
N ASN A 263 -28.29 -9.38 2.23
CA ASN A 263 -28.16 -7.94 2.07
C ASN A 263 -27.74 -7.57 0.65
N ASN A 264 -28.45 -6.63 0.02
CA ASN A 264 -28.17 -6.20 -1.36
C ASN A 264 -26.82 -5.46 -1.52
N ILE A 265 -26.36 -4.76 -0.49
CA ILE A 265 -25.05 -4.09 -0.51
C ILE A 265 -23.97 -5.18 -0.46
N ASP A 266 -24.08 -6.13 0.46
CA ASP A 266 -23.15 -7.24 0.61
C ASP A 266 -23.08 -8.08 -0.69
N LYS A 267 -24.24 -8.31 -1.37
CA LYS A 267 -24.28 -8.94 -2.71
C LYS A 267 -23.43 -8.19 -3.73
N LYS A 268 -23.57 -6.87 -3.80
CA LYS A 268 -22.82 -6.03 -4.75
C LYS A 268 -21.33 -6.06 -4.47
N ARG A 269 -20.93 -6.01 -3.17
CA ARG A 269 -19.51 -6.07 -2.78
C ARG A 269 -18.89 -7.41 -3.12
N ALA A 270 -19.55 -8.51 -2.77
CA ALA A 270 -19.07 -9.85 -3.09
C ALA A 270 -19.02 -10.08 -4.61
N LYS A 271 -20.04 -9.63 -5.36
CA LYS A 271 -20.05 -9.70 -6.82
C LYS A 271 -18.83 -8.96 -7.40
N HIS A 272 -18.56 -7.73 -6.93
CA HIS A 272 -17.38 -7.00 -7.38
C HIS A 272 -16.11 -7.81 -7.12
N ALA A 273 -15.89 -8.31 -5.89
CA ALA A 273 -14.68 -9.04 -5.51
C ALA A 273 -14.45 -10.29 -6.38
N VAL A 274 -15.49 -11.10 -6.61
CA VAL A 274 -15.40 -12.33 -7.43
C VAL A 274 -15.12 -11.99 -8.90
N TYR A 275 -15.90 -11.07 -9.48
CA TYR A 275 -15.75 -10.70 -10.90
C TYR A 275 -14.45 -9.95 -11.15
N GLU A 276 -14.01 -9.11 -10.21
CA GLU A 276 -12.74 -8.40 -10.32
C GLU A 276 -11.55 -9.35 -10.28
N ASN A 277 -11.61 -10.38 -9.43
CA ASN A 277 -10.58 -11.41 -9.40
C ASN A 277 -10.40 -12.09 -10.77
N GLN A 278 -11.50 -12.48 -11.42
CA GLN A 278 -11.44 -13.06 -12.77
C GLN A 278 -10.98 -12.06 -13.83
N ARG A 279 -11.34 -10.78 -13.65
CA ARG A 279 -10.94 -9.69 -14.54
C ARG A 279 -9.44 -9.44 -14.50
N VAL A 280 -8.82 -9.53 -13.31
CA VAL A 280 -7.35 -9.41 -13.14
C VAL A 280 -6.64 -10.47 -13.99
N LEU A 281 -7.05 -11.72 -13.90
CA LEU A 281 -6.40 -12.82 -14.66
C LEU A 281 -6.53 -12.61 -16.17
N LYS A 282 -7.71 -12.18 -16.64
CA LYS A 282 -7.96 -11.85 -18.05
C LYS A 282 -7.10 -10.66 -18.50
N ALA A 283 -6.95 -9.63 -17.64
CA ALA A 283 -6.17 -8.44 -17.95
C ALA A 283 -4.67 -8.72 -18.05
N VAL A 284 -4.13 -9.53 -17.14
CA VAL A 284 -2.72 -9.95 -17.19
C VAL A 284 -2.44 -10.73 -18.46
N LYS A 285 -3.32 -11.66 -18.83
CA LYS A 285 -3.20 -12.43 -20.09
C LYS A 285 -3.21 -11.50 -21.31
N ALA A 286 -4.15 -10.55 -21.38
CA ALA A 286 -4.23 -9.58 -22.47
C ALA A 286 -2.93 -8.77 -22.60
N LEU A 287 -2.36 -8.33 -21.46
CA LEU A 287 -1.10 -7.57 -21.45
C LEU A 287 0.08 -8.43 -21.93
N GLU A 288 0.17 -9.71 -21.53
CA GLU A 288 1.21 -10.65 -21.94
C GLU A 288 1.12 -10.98 -23.44
N GLU A 289 -0.09 -11.01 -24.00
CA GLU A 289 -0.38 -11.18 -25.42
C GLU A 289 -0.27 -9.86 -26.21
N SER A 290 0.12 -8.73 -25.55
CA SER A 290 0.22 -7.40 -26.14
C SER A 290 -1.11 -6.85 -26.67
N ASP A 291 -2.24 -7.37 -26.20
CA ASP A 291 -3.57 -6.84 -26.51
C ASP A 291 -3.94 -5.69 -25.55
N LEU A 292 -3.31 -4.53 -25.80
CA LEU A 292 -3.54 -3.31 -25.01
C LEU A 292 -4.99 -2.80 -25.12
N LYS A 293 -5.70 -3.13 -26.20
CA LYS A 293 -7.10 -2.74 -26.38
C LYS A 293 -8.01 -3.50 -25.42
N LEU A 294 -7.82 -4.81 -25.33
CA LEU A 294 -8.54 -5.64 -24.37
C LEU A 294 -8.17 -5.27 -22.93
N PHE A 295 -6.87 -5.06 -22.65
CA PHE A 295 -6.42 -4.60 -21.33
C PHE A 295 -7.11 -3.31 -20.91
N GLY A 296 -7.13 -2.28 -21.79
CA GLY A 296 -7.82 -1.01 -21.51
C GLY A 296 -9.33 -1.17 -21.29
N LYS A 297 -9.98 -2.06 -22.07
CA LYS A 297 -11.40 -2.38 -21.87
C LYS A 297 -11.65 -2.99 -20.48
N LEU A 298 -10.83 -3.94 -20.06
CA LEU A 298 -10.95 -4.57 -18.75
C LEU A 298 -10.74 -3.57 -17.60
N MET A 299 -9.83 -2.60 -17.73
CA MET A 299 -9.69 -1.51 -16.77
C MET A 299 -10.94 -0.63 -16.70
N ILE A 300 -11.58 -0.34 -17.84
CA ILE A 300 -12.84 0.41 -17.87
C ILE A 300 -13.96 -0.39 -17.20
N ASP A 301 -14.04 -1.70 -17.44
CA ASP A 301 -15.02 -2.58 -16.82
C ASP A 301 -14.84 -2.67 -15.30
N SER A 302 -13.59 -2.72 -14.82
CA SER A 302 -13.24 -2.61 -13.39
C SER A 302 -13.74 -1.30 -12.80
N HIS A 303 -13.39 -0.18 -13.45
CA HIS A 303 -13.83 1.15 -13.02
C HIS A 303 -15.37 1.26 -12.97
N ASN A 304 -16.08 0.74 -13.98
CA ASN A 304 -17.55 0.75 -14.01
C ASN A 304 -18.15 -0.13 -12.91
N SER A 305 -17.54 -1.25 -12.59
CA SER A 305 -17.95 -2.12 -11.49
C SER A 305 -17.88 -1.40 -10.13
N LEU A 306 -16.89 -0.55 -9.92
CA LEU A 306 -16.76 0.30 -8.72
C LEU A 306 -17.73 1.49 -8.72
N LYS A 307 -18.07 2.03 -9.91
CA LYS A 307 -18.95 3.20 -10.06
C LYS A 307 -20.41 2.97 -9.71
N TYR A 308 -20.86 1.77 -9.55
CA TYR A 308 -22.27 1.45 -9.24
C TYR A 308 -22.78 2.07 -7.93
N GLU A 309 -21.96 2.88 -7.30
CA GLU A 309 -22.32 3.76 -6.21
C GLU A 309 -22.16 5.22 -6.64
N ASN A 310 -23.20 5.83 -7.13
CA ASN A 310 -23.56 7.28 -7.17
C ASN A 310 -22.46 8.36 -7.02
N VAL A 311 -21.20 8.12 -7.37
CA VAL A 311 -20.10 9.08 -7.20
C VAL A 311 -19.74 9.79 -8.50
N GLY A 312 -20.08 9.24 -9.66
CA GLY A 312 -19.54 9.70 -10.94
C GLY A 312 -20.15 10.97 -11.54
N LYS A 313 -21.40 11.33 -11.24
CA LYS A 313 -22.03 12.53 -11.80
C LYS A 313 -21.99 13.78 -10.91
N LEU A 314 -21.86 13.59 -9.60
CA LEU A 314 -21.86 14.69 -8.63
C LEU A 314 -20.47 15.27 -8.34
N TYR A 315 -19.41 14.67 -8.87
CA TYR A 315 -18.05 15.04 -8.51
C TYR A 315 -17.58 16.34 -9.16
N GLU A 316 -17.86 16.54 -10.45
CA GLU A 316 -17.48 17.77 -11.17
C GLU A 316 -18.29 18.99 -10.72
N GLU A 317 -19.56 18.79 -10.36
CA GLU A 317 -20.47 19.88 -9.97
C GLU A 317 -20.31 20.30 -8.49
N SER A 318 -19.75 19.43 -7.62
CA SER A 318 -19.81 19.61 -6.17
C SER A 318 -18.53 20.10 -5.51
N ILE A 319 -17.36 20.08 -6.16
CA ILE A 319 -16.06 20.17 -5.45
C ILE A 319 -15.36 21.51 -5.58
N GLY A 320 -15.59 22.26 -6.65
CA GLY A 320 -15.12 23.66 -6.82
C GLY A 320 -13.60 23.84 -6.88
N TYR A 321 -12.80 22.77 -7.08
CA TYR A 321 -11.35 22.84 -7.28
C TYR A 321 -10.84 21.83 -8.31
N SER A 322 -9.77 22.21 -9.02
CA SER A 322 -9.19 21.41 -10.11
C SER A 322 -8.38 20.22 -9.60
N PRO A 323 -8.41 19.07 -10.31
CA PRO A 323 -7.54 17.95 -10.04
C PRO A 323 -6.08 18.28 -10.39
N SER A 324 -5.15 17.56 -9.76
CA SER A 324 -3.73 17.60 -10.11
C SER A 324 -3.34 16.35 -10.88
N PHE A 325 -2.46 16.50 -11.89
CA PHE A 325 -2.01 15.39 -12.72
C PHE A 325 -0.51 15.16 -12.53
N TYR A 326 -0.12 13.90 -12.44
CA TYR A 326 1.26 13.47 -12.28
C TYR A 326 1.58 12.37 -13.28
N VAL A 327 2.78 12.42 -13.86
CA VAL A 327 3.29 11.34 -14.72
C VAL A 327 4.27 10.52 -13.91
N ALA A 328 4.08 9.21 -13.88
CA ALA A 328 4.92 8.27 -13.14
C ALA A 328 5.55 7.23 -14.07
N ASN A 329 6.71 6.73 -13.66
CA ASN A 329 7.35 5.55 -14.25
C ASN A 329 7.25 4.37 -13.27
N ILE A 330 7.29 3.16 -13.83
CA ILE A 330 7.38 1.93 -13.04
C ILE A 330 8.82 1.79 -12.54
N SER A 331 8.98 1.57 -11.25
CA SER A 331 10.27 1.53 -10.56
C SER A 331 10.49 0.19 -9.85
N CYS A 332 11.70 0.00 -9.34
CA CYS A 332 12.01 -1.11 -8.46
C CYS A 332 11.45 -0.88 -7.04
N GLY A 333 11.33 -1.97 -6.28
CA GLY A 333 10.92 -1.93 -4.88
C GLY A 333 11.90 -1.20 -3.97
N ALA A 334 11.58 -1.15 -2.71
CA ALA A 334 12.33 -0.43 -1.70
C ALA A 334 13.76 -0.98 -1.51
N LYS A 335 14.74 -0.08 -1.35
CA LYS A 335 16.18 -0.42 -1.34
C LYS A 335 17.02 0.59 -0.56
N LYS A 336 18.22 0.16 -0.15
CA LYS A 336 19.31 1.06 0.23
C LYS A 336 19.88 1.74 -1.00
N LEU A 337 20.22 3.01 -0.89
CA LEU A 337 20.81 3.79 -1.98
C LEU A 337 22.33 3.96 -1.81
N ILE A 338 22.76 4.32 -0.60
CA ILE A 338 24.15 4.56 -0.20
C ILE A 338 24.31 4.11 1.24
#